data_c96cf8b0e31b32bd3fe4f7887a3ed5f1
#
_entry.id   c96cf8b0e31b32bd3fe4f7887a3ed5f1
#
_cell.length_a   1.000
_cell.length_b   1.000
_cell.length_c   1.000
_cell.angle_alpha   90.00
_cell.angle_beta   90.00
_cell.angle_gamma   90.00
#
_symmetry.space_group_name_H-M   'P 1'
#
loop_
_entity.id
_entity.type
_entity.pdbx_description
1 polymer ?
#
loop_
_entity_poly.entity_id
_entity_poly.type
_entity_poly.pdbx_seq_one_letter_code
_entity_poly.pdbx_strand_id
1 'polypeptide(L)'
;WQCVLKTAADPMILYYVWYFAFAGAGQLYSYDFLPFLLLDIIVKNATTRDVLNAVIVPRAQILMGGVVILFIVQIYAFAIFMYYRDAIQQGPHFCDTMYGCYKATLSYGLRLGGGIGYLFNNTVDERWALDVSFFFIVNVGMLNLVAGVIITTFGQLREEQARIKEDTEGVCFICGIDRQVFDRASTEPEGFKTHIKVDHNMWNYLYFIFMLWEQDKDDDDGLEQYVRRAIDADEITWFPLNKAIRLDQ
;
A
#
# COMPACT_ATOMS: atom_id res chain seq x y z
N TRP A 1 -4.95 26.14 -20.18
CA TRP A 1 -6.07 25.54 -19.43
C TRP A 1 -5.78 24.11 -19.01
N GLN A 2 -5.28 23.23 -19.90
CA GLN A 2 -4.98 21.85 -19.57
C GLN A 2 -3.89 21.71 -18.50
N CYS A 3 -2.86 22.54 -18.48
CA CYS A 3 -1.84 22.55 -17.43
C CYS A 3 -2.44 22.93 -16.07
N VAL A 4 -3.29 23.97 -16.02
CA VAL A 4 -3.93 24.41 -14.77
C VAL A 4 -4.86 23.34 -14.22
N LEU A 5 -5.64 22.66 -15.09
CA LEU A 5 -6.50 21.54 -14.69
C LEU A 5 -5.70 20.33 -14.18
N LYS A 6 -4.59 19.99 -14.83
CA LYS A 6 -3.71 18.91 -14.37
C LYS A 6 -3.02 19.26 -13.04
N THR A 7 -2.59 20.51 -12.88
CA THR A 7 -1.99 20.99 -11.62
C THR A 7 -3.02 21.01 -10.49
N ALA A 8 -4.26 21.46 -10.76
CA ALA A 8 -5.34 21.45 -9.76
C ALA A 8 -5.81 20.03 -9.37
N ALA A 9 -5.60 19.04 -10.25
CA ALA A 9 -5.89 17.63 -9.99
C ALA A 9 -4.72 16.87 -9.34
N ASP A 10 -3.59 17.53 -9.08
CA ASP A 10 -2.44 16.92 -8.40
C ASP A 10 -2.85 16.54 -6.96
N PRO A 11 -2.67 15.26 -6.57
CA PRO A 11 -3.04 14.79 -5.23
C PRO A 11 -2.39 15.59 -4.09
N MET A 12 -1.17 16.10 -4.31
CA MET A 12 -0.46 16.91 -3.30
C MET A 12 -1.10 18.28 -3.12
N ILE A 13 -1.51 18.94 -4.20
CA ILE A 13 -2.19 20.24 -4.12
C ILE A 13 -3.55 20.07 -3.45
N LEU A 14 -4.31 19.04 -3.85
CA LEU A 14 -5.59 18.74 -3.26
C LEU A 14 -5.45 18.47 -1.75
N TYR A 15 -4.42 17.74 -1.34
CA TYR A 15 -4.10 17.50 0.06
C TYR A 15 -3.86 18.81 0.83
N TYR A 16 -3.03 19.74 0.33
CA TYR A 16 -2.75 21.00 1.02
C TYR A 16 -3.97 21.91 1.08
N VAL A 17 -4.84 21.89 0.08
CA VAL A 17 -6.12 22.61 0.11
C VAL A 17 -7.02 22.07 1.23
N TRP A 18 -7.15 20.74 1.35
CA TRP A 18 -7.87 20.11 2.45
C TRP A 18 -7.26 20.42 3.82
N TYR A 19 -5.95 20.34 3.94
CA TYR A 19 -5.22 20.66 5.15
C TYR A 19 -5.50 22.10 5.61
N PHE A 20 -5.43 23.05 4.68
CA PHE A 20 -5.74 24.45 4.95
C PHE A 20 -7.21 24.66 5.36
N ALA A 21 -8.14 23.98 4.69
CA ALA A 21 -9.57 24.03 5.02
C ALA A 21 -9.84 23.52 6.45
N PHE A 22 -9.24 22.40 6.86
CA PHE A 22 -9.39 21.87 8.22
C PHE A 22 -8.72 22.76 9.26
N ALA A 23 -7.57 23.35 8.96
CA ALA A 23 -6.92 24.32 9.85
C ALA A 23 -7.79 25.56 10.06
N GLY A 24 -8.37 26.08 8.99
CA GLY A 24 -9.31 27.22 9.04
C GLY A 24 -10.61 26.89 9.79
N ALA A 25 -11.18 25.71 9.52
CA ALA A 25 -12.37 25.25 10.23
C ALA A 25 -12.12 25.06 11.74
N GLY A 26 -10.94 24.57 12.11
CA GLY A 26 -10.52 24.42 13.50
C GLY A 26 -10.43 25.75 14.26
N GLN A 27 -10.06 26.83 13.55
CA GLN A 27 -9.98 28.16 14.14
C GLN A 27 -11.34 28.88 14.18
N LEU A 28 -12.18 28.69 13.15
CA LEU A 28 -13.39 29.47 12.96
C LEU A 28 -14.66 28.84 13.56
N TYR A 29 -14.72 27.48 13.57
CA TYR A 29 -15.94 26.76 13.96
C TYR A 29 -15.79 25.96 15.23
N SER A 30 -14.85 25.00 15.29
CA SER A 30 -14.67 24.10 16.43
C SER A 30 -13.28 23.48 16.42
N TYR A 31 -12.71 23.31 17.61
CA TYR A 31 -11.41 22.64 17.80
C TYR A 31 -11.43 21.14 17.41
N ASP A 32 -12.61 20.55 17.20
CA ASP A 32 -12.76 19.13 16.80
C ASP A 32 -12.13 18.81 15.44
N PHE A 33 -11.88 19.84 14.62
CA PHE A 33 -11.21 19.68 13.33
C PHE A 33 -9.68 19.60 13.42
N LEU A 34 -9.08 20.07 14.52
CA LEU A 34 -7.63 20.08 14.68
C LEU A 34 -6.98 18.68 14.69
N PRO A 35 -7.59 17.63 15.28
CA PRO A 35 -7.01 16.28 15.24
C PRO A 35 -6.80 15.75 13.83
N PHE A 36 -7.58 16.19 12.82
CA PHE A 36 -7.40 15.78 11.43
C PHE A 36 -6.08 16.29 10.82
N LEU A 37 -5.49 17.35 11.38
CA LEU A 37 -4.17 17.84 10.95
C LEU A 37 -3.04 16.86 11.32
N LEU A 38 -3.24 15.98 12.30
CA LEU A 38 -2.27 14.93 12.64
C LEU A 38 -2.11 13.89 11.51
N LEU A 39 -3.08 13.77 10.60
CA LEU A 39 -2.96 12.93 9.42
C LEU A 39 -1.83 13.35 8.47
N ASP A 40 -1.27 14.56 8.65
CA ASP A 40 -0.07 15.04 7.95
C ASP A 40 1.14 14.09 8.08
N ILE A 41 1.22 13.37 9.20
CA ILE A 41 2.28 12.35 9.41
C ILE A 41 2.24 11.25 8.35
N ILE A 42 1.06 10.92 7.82
CA ILE A 42 0.87 9.91 6.79
C ILE A 42 1.52 10.33 5.47
N VAL A 43 1.37 11.60 5.12
CA VAL A 43 1.90 12.13 3.86
C VAL A 43 3.42 12.35 3.95
N LYS A 44 3.90 12.84 5.10
CA LYS A 44 5.31 13.18 5.31
C LYS A 44 6.21 12.00 5.63
N ASN A 45 5.69 10.95 6.26
CA ASN A 45 6.50 9.81 6.67
C ASN A 45 6.30 8.62 5.72
N ALA A 46 7.38 8.23 5.02
CA ALA A 46 7.37 7.10 4.10
C ALA A 46 6.95 5.79 4.78
N THR A 47 7.47 5.51 5.98
CA THR A 47 7.15 4.29 6.74
C THR A 47 5.66 4.21 7.08
N THR A 48 5.04 5.34 7.48
CA THR A 48 3.60 5.38 7.78
C THR A 48 2.78 5.15 6.51
N ARG A 49 3.21 5.70 5.38
CA ARG A 49 2.57 5.46 4.08
C ARG A 49 2.66 4.00 3.66
N ASP A 50 3.78 3.34 3.89
CA ASP A 50 3.96 1.92 3.57
C ASP A 50 3.04 1.03 4.40
N VAL A 51 2.87 1.33 5.70
CA VAL A 51 1.90 0.64 6.57
C VAL A 51 0.47 0.82 6.06
N LEU A 52 0.10 2.03 5.62
CA LEU A 52 -1.22 2.27 5.06
C LEU A 52 -1.42 1.56 3.71
N ASN A 53 -0.40 1.54 2.86
CA ASN A 53 -0.45 0.82 1.59
C ASN A 53 -0.70 -0.68 1.80
N ALA A 54 -0.20 -1.27 2.89
CA ALA A 54 -0.47 -2.67 3.23
C ALA A 54 -1.98 -2.96 3.46
N VAL A 55 -2.77 -1.94 3.79
CA VAL A 55 -4.24 -2.05 3.93
C VAL A 55 -4.95 -1.60 2.64
N ILE A 56 -4.45 -0.54 1.99
CA ILE A 56 -5.08 0.05 0.80
C ILE A 56 -4.92 -0.86 -0.42
N VAL A 57 -3.76 -1.47 -0.61
CA VAL A 57 -3.48 -2.35 -1.77
C VAL A 57 -4.46 -3.54 -1.82
N PRO A 58 -4.63 -4.33 -0.73
CA PRO A 58 -5.57 -5.45 -0.73
C PRO A 58 -7.02 -5.03 -0.39
N ARG A 59 -7.40 -3.76 -0.53
CA ARG A 59 -8.71 -3.23 -0.14
C ARG A 59 -9.90 -4.04 -0.66
N ALA A 60 -9.82 -4.56 -1.89
CA ALA A 60 -10.88 -5.38 -2.46
C ALA A 60 -11.04 -6.71 -1.71
N GLN A 61 -9.94 -7.36 -1.34
CA GLN A 61 -9.94 -8.61 -0.59
C GLN A 61 -10.45 -8.39 0.84
N ILE A 62 -10.00 -7.32 1.50
CA ILE A 62 -10.44 -6.94 2.84
C ILE A 62 -11.94 -6.61 2.84
N LEU A 63 -12.42 -5.84 1.85
CA LEU A 63 -13.83 -5.49 1.72
C LEU A 63 -14.69 -6.74 1.51
N MET A 64 -14.29 -7.63 0.61
CA MET A 64 -15.01 -8.88 0.36
C MET A 64 -15.01 -9.80 1.57
N GLY A 65 -13.87 -9.90 2.28
CA GLY A 65 -13.80 -10.60 3.58
C GLY A 65 -14.77 -10.01 4.60
N GLY A 66 -14.83 -8.69 4.70
CA GLY A 66 -15.79 -7.97 5.55
C GLY A 66 -17.24 -8.28 5.19
N VAL A 67 -17.58 -8.29 3.90
CA VAL A 67 -18.92 -8.65 3.41
C VAL A 67 -19.30 -10.09 3.82
N VAL A 68 -18.36 -11.03 3.67
CA VAL A 68 -18.59 -12.43 4.09
C VAL A 68 -18.83 -12.51 5.60
N ILE A 69 -18.05 -11.79 6.41
CA ILE A 69 -18.26 -11.71 7.87
C ILE A 69 -19.67 -11.20 8.18
N LEU A 70 -20.13 -10.13 7.53
CA LEU A 70 -21.47 -9.58 7.74
C LEU A 70 -22.58 -10.59 7.39
N PHE A 71 -22.42 -11.37 6.31
CA PHE A 71 -23.37 -12.43 5.97
C PHE A 71 -23.37 -13.55 7.01
N ILE A 72 -22.20 -13.99 7.48
CA ILE A 72 -22.11 -15.02 8.52
C ILE A 72 -22.78 -14.53 9.81
N VAL A 73 -22.47 -13.30 10.24
CA VAL A 73 -23.09 -12.69 11.41
C VAL A 73 -24.61 -12.58 11.25
N GLN A 74 -25.11 -12.30 10.03
CA GLN A 74 -26.55 -12.27 9.75
C GLN A 74 -27.21 -13.65 9.95
N ILE A 75 -26.54 -14.74 9.55
CA ILE A 75 -27.05 -16.12 9.77
C ILE A 75 -27.15 -16.41 11.26
N TYR A 76 -26.11 -16.08 12.04
CA TYR A 76 -26.12 -16.26 13.48
C TYR A 76 -27.18 -15.38 14.17
N ALA A 77 -27.31 -14.11 13.75
CA ALA A 77 -28.34 -13.21 14.28
C ALA A 77 -29.76 -13.73 14.00
N PHE A 78 -29.98 -14.36 12.83
CA PHE A 78 -31.24 -14.99 12.52
C PHE A 78 -31.51 -16.20 13.43
N ALA A 79 -30.52 -17.05 13.65
CA ALA A 79 -30.65 -18.17 14.58
C ALA A 79 -30.97 -17.72 16.03
N ILE A 80 -30.29 -16.68 16.49
CA ILE A 80 -30.52 -16.07 17.81
C ILE A 80 -31.94 -15.50 17.89
N PHE A 81 -32.39 -14.77 16.88
CA PHE A 81 -33.72 -14.16 16.83
C PHE A 81 -34.84 -15.21 16.87
N MET A 82 -34.66 -16.33 16.16
CA MET A 82 -35.68 -17.38 16.07
C MET A 82 -35.74 -18.30 17.29
N TYR A 83 -34.59 -18.64 17.88
CA TYR A 83 -34.50 -19.68 18.90
C TYR A 83 -34.14 -19.19 20.30
N TYR A 84 -33.47 -18.06 20.42
CA TYR A 84 -32.85 -17.61 21.69
C TYR A 84 -33.19 -16.17 22.06
N ARG A 85 -34.21 -15.59 21.45
CA ARG A 85 -34.61 -14.19 21.66
C ARG A 85 -34.86 -13.87 23.13
N ASP A 86 -35.56 -14.75 23.86
CA ASP A 86 -35.96 -14.54 25.25
C ASP A 86 -34.81 -14.77 26.26
N ALA A 87 -33.70 -15.34 25.81
CA ALA A 87 -32.51 -15.59 26.63
C ALA A 87 -31.53 -14.41 26.69
N ILE A 88 -31.81 -13.32 25.97
CA ILE A 88 -30.93 -12.14 25.88
C ILE A 88 -31.14 -11.26 27.11
N GLN A 89 -30.06 -11.02 27.89
CA GLN A 89 -30.11 -10.30 29.16
C GLN A 89 -29.98 -8.78 29.03
N GLN A 90 -29.45 -8.27 27.97
CA GLN A 90 -28.99 -6.87 27.84
C GLN A 90 -30.12 -5.83 27.70
N GLY A 91 -31.32 -6.11 28.19
CA GLY A 91 -32.48 -5.21 28.23
C GLY A 91 -33.59 -5.58 27.30
N PRO A 92 -34.81 -5.13 27.59
CA PRO A 92 -36.06 -5.61 26.96
C PRO A 92 -36.22 -5.26 25.47
N HIS A 93 -35.27 -4.55 24.86
CA HIS A 93 -35.40 -4.06 23.47
C HIS A 93 -34.26 -4.42 22.53
N PHE A 94 -33.28 -5.22 22.97
CA PHE A 94 -32.08 -5.48 22.18
C PHE A 94 -32.31 -6.34 20.93
N CYS A 95 -33.27 -7.29 21.00
CA CYS A 95 -33.58 -8.22 19.91
C CYS A 95 -35.08 -8.28 19.59
N ASP A 96 -35.81 -7.19 19.77
CA ASP A 96 -37.24 -7.11 19.45
C ASP A 96 -37.48 -7.14 17.94
N THR A 97 -36.53 -6.66 17.17
CA THR A 97 -36.55 -6.71 15.71
C THR A 97 -35.34 -7.47 15.18
N MET A 98 -35.49 -8.09 14.01
CA MET A 98 -34.36 -8.75 13.34
C MET A 98 -33.13 -7.82 13.17
N TYR A 99 -33.36 -6.55 12.83
CA TYR A 99 -32.30 -5.56 12.70
C TYR A 99 -31.65 -5.23 14.05
N GLY A 100 -32.44 -5.16 15.13
CA GLY A 100 -31.92 -4.98 16.49
C GLY A 100 -31.03 -6.16 16.89
N CYS A 101 -31.48 -7.38 16.63
CA CYS A 101 -30.74 -8.59 16.90
C CYS A 101 -29.43 -8.67 16.10
N TYR A 102 -29.45 -8.30 14.82
CA TYR A 102 -28.26 -8.21 13.98
C TYR A 102 -27.23 -7.20 14.54
N LYS A 103 -27.67 -5.99 14.91
CA LYS A 103 -26.79 -4.98 15.52
C LYS A 103 -26.17 -5.48 16.82
N ALA A 104 -26.96 -6.14 17.67
CA ALA A 104 -26.50 -6.70 18.92
C ALA A 104 -25.45 -7.80 18.68
N THR A 105 -25.76 -8.76 17.79
CA THR A 105 -24.82 -9.84 17.44
C THR A 105 -23.52 -9.29 16.83
N LEU A 106 -23.61 -8.31 15.94
CA LEU A 106 -22.47 -7.66 15.34
C LEU A 106 -21.61 -6.92 16.40
N SER A 107 -22.26 -6.10 17.24
CA SER A 107 -21.57 -5.29 18.24
C SER A 107 -20.88 -6.12 19.32
N TYR A 108 -21.57 -7.10 19.86
CA TYR A 108 -21.03 -7.94 20.93
C TYR A 108 -20.15 -9.06 20.38
N GLY A 109 -20.55 -9.67 19.27
CA GLY A 109 -19.83 -10.80 18.68
C GLY A 109 -18.44 -10.41 18.14
N LEU A 110 -18.29 -9.25 17.51
CA LEU A 110 -16.99 -8.82 16.96
C LEU A 110 -16.14 -8.03 17.96
N ARG A 111 -16.75 -7.22 18.81
CA ARG A 111 -16.02 -6.34 19.73
C ARG A 111 -15.48 -7.04 20.96
N LEU A 112 -16.19 -8.05 21.45
CA LEU A 112 -15.82 -8.75 22.67
C LEU A 112 -15.11 -10.05 22.31
N GLY A 113 -13.93 -10.27 22.87
CA GLY A 113 -13.09 -11.44 22.59
C GLY A 113 -13.71 -12.80 22.94
N GLY A 114 -14.85 -12.83 23.64
CA GLY A 114 -15.63 -14.03 23.93
C GLY A 114 -16.75 -14.34 22.94
N GLY A 115 -16.87 -13.59 21.85
CA GLY A 115 -17.93 -13.79 20.86
C GLY A 115 -19.33 -13.39 21.38
N ILE A 116 -20.37 -14.06 20.88
CA ILE A 116 -21.76 -13.75 21.21
C ILE A 116 -22.18 -14.20 22.62
N GLY A 117 -21.37 -14.99 23.32
CA GLY A 117 -21.67 -15.49 24.65
C GLY A 117 -22.02 -14.40 25.68
N TYR A 118 -21.45 -13.20 25.52
CA TYR A 118 -21.75 -12.05 26.38
C TYR A 118 -23.14 -11.43 26.20
N LEU A 119 -23.84 -11.78 25.13
CA LEU A 119 -25.22 -11.36 24.92
C LEU A 119 -26.20 -12.03 25.88
N PHE A 120 -25.82 -13.16 26.45
CA PHE A 120 -26.69 -14.08 27.16
C PHE A 120 -26.31 -14.22 28.63
N ASN A 121 -27.32 -14.51 29.48
CA ASN A 121 -27.17 -14.56 30.93
C ASN A 121 -26.43 -15.78 31.46
N ASN A 122 -26.63 -16.94 30.87
CA ASN A 122 -26.13 -18.23 31.37
C ASN A 122 -25.70 -19.12 30.22
N THR A 123 -24.67 -19.92 30.45
CA THR A 123 -24.31 -21.06 29.59
C THR A 123 -25.42 -22.10 29.71
N VAL A 124 -26.24 -22.19 28.67
CA VAL A 124 -27.25 -23.25 28.56
C VAL A 124 -26.65 -24.32 27.67
N ASP A 125 -26.73 -25.57 28.08
CA ASP A 125 -26.18 -26.71 27.33
C ASP A 125 -26.70 -26.79 25.89
N GLU A 126 -27.89 -26.35 25.63
CA GLU A 126 -28.50 -26.32 24.29
C GLU A 126 -27.88 -25.25 23.36
N ARG A 127 -27.19 -24.24 23.86
CA ARG A 127 -26.66 -23.10 23.10
C ARG A 127 -25.16 -23.13 22.92
N TRP A 128 -24.44 -23.90 23.72
CA TRP A 128 -22.98 -23.90 23.69
C TRP A 128 -22.41 -24.12 22.30
N ALA A 129 -23.04 -24.97 21.48
CA ALA A 129 -22.61 -25.26 20.12
C ALA A 129 -22.70 -24.02 19.21
N LEU A 130 -23.74 -23.17 19.38
CA LEU A 130 -23.90 -21.92 18.63
C LEU A 130 -22.82 -20.89 19.05
N ASP A 131 -22.58 -20.74 20.34
CA ASP A 131 -21.57 -19.80 20.87
C ASP A 131 -20.16 -20.20 20.44
N VAL A 132 -19.80 -21.48 20.59
CA VAL A 132 -18.50 -22.01 20.21
C VAL A 132 -18.29 -21.96 18.71
N SER A 133 -19.29 -22.32 17.91
CA SER A 133 -19.19 -22.24 16.45
C SER A 133 -19.01 -20.80 15.97
N PHE A 134 -19.73 -19.84 16.55
CA PHE A 134 -19.54 -18.42 16.24
C PHE A 134 -18.11 -17.97 16.54
N PHE A 135 -17.60 -18.31 17.73
CA PHE A 135 -16.24 -17.95 18.13
C PHE A 135 -15.20 -18.49 17.15
N PHE A 136 -15.26 -19.78 16.81
CA PHE A 136 -14.28 -20.37 15.90
C PHE A 136 -14.42 -19.85 14.46
N ILE A 137 -15.63 -19.71 13.94
CA ILE A 137 -15.84 -19.29 12.55
C ILE A 137 -15.57 -17.80 12.39
N VAL A 138 -16.13 -16.95 13.26
CA VAL A 138 -16.04 -15.50 13.11
C VAL A 138 -14.77 -14.95 13.74
N ASN A 139 -14.55 -15.20 15.05
CA ASN A 139 -13.45 -14.55 15.77
C ASN A 139 -12.10 -15.18 15.42
N VAL A 140 -12.00 -16.51 15.36
CA VAL A 140 -10.73 -17.17 15.04
C VAL A 140 -10.52 -17.25 13.53
N GLY A 141 -11.53 -17.72 12.77
CA GLY A 141 -11.39 -17.95 11.34
C GLY A 141 -11.35 -16.66 10.53
N MET A 142 -12.46 -15.94 10.50
CA MET A 142 -12.66 -14.81 9.59
C MET A 142 -11.80 -13.60 9.95
N LEU A 143 -11.69 -13.23 11.24
CA LEU A 143 -10.85 -12.09 11.63
C LEU A 143 -9.37 -12.35 11.38
N ASN A 144 -8.88 -13.59 11.65
CA ASN A 144 -7.50 -13.94 11.36
C ASN A 144 -7.22 -14.02 9.85
N LEU A 145 -8.21 -14.39 9.03
CA LEU A 145 -8.07 -14.36 7.58
C LEU A 145 -7.83 -12.93 7.08
N VAL A 146 -8.61 -11.95 7.57
CA VAL A 146 -8.42 -10.53 7.22
C VAL A 146 -7.05 -10.03 7.70
N ALA A 147 -6.66 -10.35 8.93
CA ALA A 147 -5.35 -10.01 9.46
C ALA A 147 -4.21 -10.64 8.63
N GLY A 148 -4.37 -11.90 8.21
CA GLY A 148 -3.43 -12.62 7.36
C GLY A 148 -3.20 -11.94 6.01
N VAL A 149 -4.26 -11.45 5.36
CA VAL A 149 -4.16 -10.69 4.11
C VAL A 149 -3.30 -9.43 4.29
N ILE A 150 -3.52 -8.68 5.37
CA ILE A 150 -2.75 -7.45 5.66
C ILE A 150 -1.27 -7.79 5.91
N ILE A 151 -0.98 -8.80 6.73
CA ILE A 151 0.39 -9.21 7.07
C ILE A 151 1.14 -9.68 5.82
N THR A 152 0.49 -10.51 4.99
CA THR A 152 1.09 -11.02 3.75
C THR A 152 1.39 -9.88 2.77
N THR A 153 0.45 -8.95 2.58
CA THR A 153 0.65 -7.80 1.69
C THR A 153 1.76 -6.88 2.18
N PHE A 154 1.85 -6.66 3.50
CA PHE A 154 2.95 -5.89 4.09
C PHE A 154 4.31 -6.55 3.83
N GLY A 155 4.39 -7.89 3.94
CA GLY A 155 5.58 -8.66 3.59
C GLY A 155 5.98 -8.48 2.13
N GLN A 156 5.02 -8.63 1.21
CA GLN A 156 5.24 -8.44 -0.23
C GLN A 156 5.71 -7.03 -0.59
N LEU A 157 5.12 -5.99 0.01
CA LEU A 157 5.54 -4.61 -0.23
C LEU A 157 6.98 -4.34 0.25
N ARG A 158 7.37 -4.90 1.38
CA ARG A 158 8.75 -4.79 1.87
C ARG A 158 9.75 -5.53 0.98
N GLU A 159 9.39 -6.71 0.52
CA GLU A 159 10.22 -7.50 -0.40
C GLU A 159 10.41 -6.78 -1.74
N GLU A 160 9.33 -6.22 -2.28
CA GLU A 160 9.38 -5.41 -3.51
C GLU A 160 10.26 -4.17 -3.35
N GLN A 161 10.15 -3.45 -2.22
CA GLN A 161 11.01 -2.31 -1.93
C GLN A 161 12.48 -2.73 -1.79
N ALA A 162 12.76 -3.86 -1.14
CA ALA A 162 14.11 -4.39 -1.02
C ALA A 162 14.68 -4.75 -2.39
N ARG A 163 13.89 -5.37 -3.27
CA ARG A 163 14.27 -5.69 -4.65
C ARG A 163 14.57 -4.43 -5.47
N ILE A 164 13.67 -3.43 -5.43
CA ILE A 164 13.88 -2.16 -6.13
C ILE A 164 15.17 -1.48 -5.65
N LYS A 165 15.42 -1.53 -4.34
CA LYS A 165 16.64 -0.97 -3.77
C LYS A 165 17.89 -1.72 -4.23
N GLU A 166 17.86 -3.05 -4.25
CA GLU A 166 18.94 -3.89 -4.73
C GLU A 166 19.22 -3.62 -6.21
N ASP A 167 18.19 -3.58 -7.05
CA ASP A 167 18.32 -3.27 -8.49
C ASP A 167 18.87 -1.84 -8.73
N THR A 168 18.48 -0.89 -7.87
CA THR A 168 18.90 0.52 -8.04
C THR A 168 20.29 0.81 -7.47
N GLU A 169 20.67 0.20 -6.35
CA GLU A 169 21.91 0.44 -5.64
C GLU A 169 22.96 -0.65 -5.86
N GLY A 170 22.54 -1.82 -6.34
CA GLY A 170 23.38 -3.00 -6.51
C GLY A 170 23.93 -3.21 -7.91
N VAL A 171 23.23 -2.67 -8.94
CA VAL A 171 23.60 -2.87 -10.36
C VAL A 171 23.66 -1.53 -11.08
N CYS A 172 24.65 -1.34 -11.95
CA CYS A 172 24.71 -0.14 -12.79
C CYS A 172 23.61 -0.20 -13.87
N PHE A 173 22.71 0.78 -13.89
CA PHE A 173 21.60 0.85 -14.85
C PHE A 173 22.05 0.89 -16.31
N ILE A 174 23.23 1.45 -16.59
CA ILE A 174 23.75 1.65 -17.95
C ILE A 174 24.44 0.39 -18.47
N CYS A 175 25.37 -0.20 -17.69
CA CYS A 175 26.15 -1.34 -18.17
C CYS A 175 25.72 -2.70 -17.62
N GLY A 176 24.83 -2.73 -16.61
CA GLY A 176 24.37 -3.98 -16.01
C GLY A 176 25.38 -4.69 -15.12
N ILE A 177 26.51 -4.07 -14.79
CA ILE A 177 27.55 -4.69 -13.95
C ILE A 177 27.22 -4.51 -12.47
N ASP A 178 27.35 -5.61 -11.71
CA ASP A 178 27.11 -5.62 -10.26
C ASP A 178 28.12 -4.78 -9.49
N ARG A 179 27.65 -4.13 -8.44
CA ARG A 179 28.47 -3.38 -7.47
C ARG A 179 29.64 -4.20 -6.93
N GLN A 180 29.40 -5.49 -6.65
CA GLN A 180 30.42 -6.37 -6.09
C GLN A 180 31.65 -6.53 -7.00
N VAL A 181 31.48 -6.43 -8.32
CA VAL A 181 32.57 -6.49 -9.28
C VAL A 181 33.47 -5.24 -9.13
N PHE A 182 32.86 -4.07 -9.00
CA PHE A 182 33.59 -2.82 -8.77
C PHE A 182 34.27 -2.79 -7.40
N ASP A 183 33.58 -3.23 -6.35
CA ASP A 183 34.12 -3.25 -4.99
C ASP A 183 35.31 -4.22 -4.86
N ARG A 184 35.41 -5.24 -5.73
CA ARG A 184 36.58 -6.17 -5.80
C ARG A 184 37.70 -5.67 -6.66
N ALA A 185 37.41 -4.98 -7.76
CA ALA A 185 38.40 -4.54 -8.73
C ALA A 185 38.99 -3.14 -8.39
N SER A 186 38.22 -2.32 -7.67
CA SER A 186 38.62 -0.94 -7.36
C SER A 186 39.52 -0.88 -6.12
N THR A 187 40.64 -0.17 -6.25
CA THR A 187 41.50 0.24 -5.12
C THR A 187 40.90 1.41 -4.32
N GLU A 188 39.87 2.07 -4.84
CA GLU A 188 39.22 3.21 -4.18
C GLU A 188 38.01 2.73 -3.36
N PRO A 189 37.85 3.21 -2.11
CA PRO A 189 36.61 2.99 -1.35
C PRO A 189 35.50 3.75 -2.07
N GLU A 190 34.47 3.07 -2.53
CA GLU A 190 33.32 3.60 -3.30
C GLU A 190 33.49 3.62 -4.84
N GLY A 191 34.26 2.72 -5.42
CA GLY A 191 34.44 2.62 -6.88
C GLY A 191 33.14 2.53 -7.67
N PHE A 192 32.15 1.74 -7.19
CA PHE A 192 30.83 1.66 -7.80
C PHE A 192 30.06 2.99 -7.77
N LYS A 193 30.12 3.71 -6.65
CA LYS A 193 29.39 4.97 -6.47
C LYS A 193 29.92 6.07 -7.40
N THR A 194 31.24 6.08 -7.61
CA THR A 194 31.87 6.97 -8.57
C THR A 194 31.52 6.58 -10.00
N HIS A 195 31.51 5.28 -10.31
CA HIS A 195 31.12 4.76 -11.61
C HIS A 195 29.68 5.21 -12.00
N ILE A 196 28.68 5.01 -11.15
CA ILE A 196 27.29 5.41 -11.46
C ILE A 196 27.05 6.91 -11.47
N LYS A 197 27.90 7.70 -10.78
CA LYS A 197 27.74 9.16 -10.72
C LYS A 197 28.50 9.91 -11.80
N VAL A 198 29.63 9.38 -12.23
CA VAL A 198 30.55 10.07 -13.15
C VAL A 198 30.60 9.37 -14.50
N ASP A 199 30.96 8.08 -14.52
CA ASP A 199 31.20 7.36 -15.78
C ASP A 199 29.88 7.00 -16.47
N HIS A 200 28.96 6.37 -15.74
CA HIS A 200 27.67 5.94 -16.24
C HIS A 200 26.51 6.68 -15.55
N ASN A 201 26.57 8.00 -15.56
CA ASN A 201 25.49 8.80 -15.03
C ASN A 201 24.25 8.70 -15.92
N MET A 202 23.19 8.06 -15.41
CA MET A 202 21.93 7.85 -16.12
C MET A 202 21.35 9.15 -16.71
N TRP A 203 21.48 10.27 -15.99
CA TRP A 203 20.96 11.56 -16.46
C TRP A 203 21.67 12.08 -17.70
N ASN A 204 22.97 11.80 -17.88
CA ASN A 204 23.68 12.20 -19.08
C ASN A 204 23.15 11.48 -20.33
N TYR A 205 22.83 10.18 -20.20
CA TYR A 205 22.21 9.41 -21.27
C TYR A 205 20.80 9.91 -21.58
N LEU A 206 20.03 10.24 -20.55
CA LEU A 206 18.68 10.79 -20.72
C LEU A 206 18.71 12.16 -21.42
N TYR A 207 19.58 13.06 -20.98
CA TYR A 207 19.75 14.38 -21.61
C TYR A 207 20.24 14.27 -23.05
N PHE A 208 21.10 13.30 -23.34
CA PHE A 208 21.54 13.05 -24.71
C PHE A 208 20.38 12.60 -25.61
N ILE A 209 19.51 11.73 -25.13
CA ILE A 209 18.30 11.33 -25.85
C ILE A 209 17.38 12.53 -26.09
N PHE A 210 17.16 13.39 -25.10
CA PHE A 210 16.36 14.60 -25.26
C PHE A 210 16.98 15.58 -26.26
N MET A 211 18.28 15.75 -26.23
CA MET A 211 19.00 16.56 -27.21
C MET A 211 18.77 16.05 -28.63
N LEU A 212 18.90 14.72 -28.84
CA LEU A 212 18.63 14.11 -30.14
C LEU A 212 17.18 14.30 -30.60
N TRP A 213 16.21 14.34 -29.69
CA TRP A 213 14.80 14.56 -30.07
C TRP A 213 14.52 16.01 -30.49
N GLU A 214 15.26 16.98 -29.93
CA GLU A 214 15.08 18.40 -30.22
C GLU A 214 15.90 18.85 -31.44
N GLN A 215 17.02 18.17 -31.74
CA GLN A 215 17.91 18.47 -32.85
C GLN A 215 17.35 17.97 -34.18
N ASP A 216 17.50 18.78 -35.24
CA ASP A 216 17.15 18.36 -36.58
C ASP A 216 18.07 17.23 -37.09
N LYS A 217 17.49 16.24 -37.79
CA LYS A 217 18.24 15.06 -38.26
C LYS A 217 19.38 15.38 -39.21
N ASP A 218 19.32 16.52 -39.89
CA ASP A 218 20.32 16.95 -40.84
C ASP A 218 21.59 17.55 -40.17
N ASP A 219 21.45 17.92 -38.89
CA ASP A 219 22.53 18.47 -38.08
C ASP A 219 23.26 17.40 -37.25
N ASP A 220 22.80 16.14 -37.30
CA ASP A 220 23.38 15.04 -36.56
C ASP A 220 24.79 14.69 -37.06
N ASP A 221 25.73 14.52 -36.14
CA ASP A 221 27.04 13.92 -36.45
C ASP A 221 26.92 12.38 -36.64
N GLY A 222 28.04 11.74 -37.03
CA GLY A 222 28.02 10.30 -37.31
C GLY A 222 27.69 9.43 -36.09
N LEU A 223 28.01 9.87 -34.86
CA LEU A 223 27.68 9.17 -33.63
C LEU A 223 26.19 9.36 -33.30
N GLU A 224 25.70 10.57 -33.44
CA GLU A 224 24.30 10.92 -33.18
C GLU A 224 23.37 10.20 -34.15
N GLN A 225 23.72 10.12 -35.44
CA GLN A 225 23.02 9.34 -36.45
C GLN A 225 22.98 7.83 -36.11
N TYR A 226 24.08 7.30 -35.57
CA TYR A 226 24.14 5.89 -35.17
C TYR A 226 23.17 5.64 -33.98
N VAL A 227 23.24 6.47 -32.94
CA VAL A 227 22.39 6.33 -31.76
C VAL A 227 20.91 6.54 -32.12
N ARG A 228 20.59 7.54 -32.94
CA ARG A 228 19.21 7.78 -33.40
C ARG A 228 18.64 6.58 -34.15
N ARG A 229 19.44 5.97 -35.05
CA ARG A 229 19.01 4.74 -35.76
C ARG A 229 18.78 3.57 -34.81
N ALA A 230 19.62 3.41 -33.79
CA ALA A 230 19.43 2.38 -32.79
C ALA A 230 18.16 2.62 -31.97
N ILE A 231 17.87 3.88 -31.59
CA ILE A 231 16.65 4.24 -30.86
C ILE A 231 15.40 4.02 -31.75
N ASP A 232 15.45 4.44 -33.02
CA ASP A 232 14.34 4.24 -33.97
C ASP A 232 14.06 2.74 -34.24
N ALA A 233 15.07 1.88 -34.05
CA ALA A 233 14.98 0.42 -34.18
C ALA A 233 14.63 -0.31 -32.86
N ASP A 234 14.37 0.43 -31.77
CA ASP A 234 14.23 -0.12 -30.41
C ASP A 234 15.43 -0.98 -29.93
N GLU A 235 16.64 -0.67 -30.43
CA GLU A 235 17.87 -1.36 -30.06
C GLU A 235 18.62 -0.64 -28.94
N ILE A 236 19.16 -1.42 -27.98
CA ILE A 236 19.98 -0.93 -26.86
C ILE A 236 21.48 -1.12 -27.09
N THR A 237 21.88 -1.44 -28.34
CA THR A 237 23.30 -1.77 -28.70
C THR A 237 24.26 -0.63 -28.53
N TRP A 238 23.76 0.61 -28.44
CA TRP A 238 24.56 1.81 -28.19
C TRP A 238 24.94 2.04 -26.71
N PHE A 239 24.30 1.29 -25.78
CA PHE A 239 24.71 1.26 -24.39
C PHE A 239 25.95 0.38 -24.20
N PRO A 240 26.89 0.72 -23.30
CA PRO A 240 28.09 -0.07 -23.03
C PRO A 240 27.77 -1.27 -22.13
N LEU A 241 26.97 -2.21 -22.63
CA LEU A 241 26.57 -3.40 -21.88
C LEU A 241 27.77 -4.23 -21.49
N ASN A 242 27.87 -4.59 -20.21
CA ASN A 242 28.97 -5.36 -19.62
C ASN A 242 30.38 -4.74 -19.82
N LYS A 243 30.45 -3.43 -20.06
CA LYS A 243 31.74 -2.72 -20.24
C LYS A 243 31.80 -1.56 -19.28
N ALA A 244 32.96 -1.42 -18.62
CA ALA A 244 33.26 -0.27 -17.77
C ALA A 244 34.75 0.03 -17.83
N ILE A 245 35.11 1.24 -18.22
CA ILE A 245 36.52 1.68 -18.38
C ILE A 245 37.33 1.48 -17.09
N ARG A 246 36.68 1.62 -15.92
CA ARG A 246 37.33 1.42 -14.60
C ARG A 246 37.70 -0.02 -14.30
N LEU A 247 37.11 -0.98 -14.98
CA LEU A 247 37.41 -2.42 -14.78
C LEU A 247 38.49 -2.89 -15.73
N ASP A 248 38.81 -2.12 -16.77
CA ASP A 248 39.84 -2.41 -17.78
C ASP A 248 41.19 -1.78 -17.41
N GLN A 249 41.29 -1.06 -16.30
CA GLN A 249 42.51 -0.47 -15.75
C GLN A 249 43.06 -1.33 -14.61
#